data_ae753913ef5a2e15c1dc615d8c83250f
#
_entry.id   ae753913ef5a2e15c1dc615d8c83250f
#
_cell.length_a   1.000
_cell.length_b   1.000
_cell.length_c   1.000
_cell.angle_alpha   90.00
_cell.angle_beta   90.00
_cell.angle_gamma   90.00
#
_symmetry.space_group_name_H-M   'P 1'
#
loop_
_entity.id
_entity.type
_entity.pdbx_description
1 polymer ?
#
loop_
_entity_poly.entity_id
_entity_poly.type
_entity_poly.pdbx_seq_one_letter_code
_entity_poly.pdbx_strand_id
1 'polypeptide(L)'
;RIVDQSKNTKVARITPHIVDAPGTRYLKVTFLGSNPQFWGSFWEFEAYPSKVLPELPKGLSNAPVKGAANAGTGDVQAPEGFDVSLFGSPPAVNYPVCLAAAADGTLFVGVDEQGSLGKEPGRGKVLRLIDSDGDGKADRINEFARMDHPRGLFFDNNSLWVLHPPFLSVYHDTDHDGTADQHEVLVTGISTDQVNQRGADHTSNGIRVGIDGWIY
;
A
#
# COMPACT_ATOMS: atom_id res chain seq x y z
N ARG A 1 14.57 -13.88 -23.84
CA ARG A 1 13.98 -14.49 -22.64
C ARG A 1 15.12 -15.06 -21.80
N ILE A 2 15.33 -14.49 -20.63
CA ILE A 2 16.49 -14.82 -19.79
C ILE A 2 16.13 -15.96 -18.83
N VAL A 3 14.93 -15.93 -18.26
CA VAL A 3 14.40 -16.95 -17.36
C VAL A 3 13.04 -17.42 -17.88
N ASP A 4 12.84 -18.72 -17.94
CA ASP A 4 11.57 -19.34 -18.34
C ASP A 4 11.06 -20.24 -17.22
N GLN A 5 9.99 -19.84 -16.58
CA GLN A 5 9.29 -20.58 -15.51
C GLN A 5 7.90 -21.06 -15.97
N SER A 6 7.63 -21.08 -17.27
CA SER A 6 6.32 -21.44 -17.83
C SER A 6 5.83 -22.85 -17.46
N LYS A 7 6.74 -23.71 -17.04
CA LYS A 7 6.44 -25.09 -16.60
C LYS A 7 6.61 -25.29 -15.09
N ASN A 8 6.87 -24.21 -14.34
CA ASN A 8 7.04 -24.31 -12.90
C ASN A 8 5.67 -24.43 -12.22
N THR A 9 5.44 -25.52 -11.55
CA THR A 9 4.23 -25.79 -10.77
C THR A 9 4.46 -25.66 -9.26
N LYS A 10 5.68 -25.33 -8.85
CA LYS A 10 6.02 -25.22 -7.43
C LYS A 10 5.59 -23.86 -6.89
N VAL A 11 4.89 -23.87 -5.78
CA VAL A 11 4.64 -22.69 -5.00
C VAL A 11 5.84 -22.46 -4.08
N ALA A 12 6.50 -21.31 -4.25
CA ALA A 12 7.62 -20.93 -3.40
C ALA A 12 7.41 -19.48 -2.93
N ARG A 13 7.75 -19.22 -1.67
CA ARG A 13 7.69 -17.87 -1.09
C ARG A 13 8.69 -16.93 -1.77
N ILE A 14 9.85 -17.43 -2.11
CA ILE A 14 10.92 -16.71 -2.80
C ILE A 14 11.46 -17.58 -3.92
N THR A 15 11.59 -17.00 -5.10
CA THR A 15 12.13 -17.69 -6.27
C THR A 15 13.29 -16.88 -6.83
N PRO A 16 14.52 -17.12 -6.38
CA PRO A 16 15.70 -16.38 -6.87
C PRO A 16 16.14 -16.90 -8.22
N HIS A 17 16.59 -15.98 -9.06
CA HIS A 17 17.19 -16.28 -10.37
C HIS A 17 18.48 -15.47 -10.53
N ILE A 18 19.59 -16.18 -10.77
CA ILE A 18 20.86 -15.55 -11.13
C ILE A 18 20.92 -15.49 -12.66
N VAL A 19 21.05 -14.30 -13.20
CA VAL A 19 21.08 -14.06 -14.64
C VAL A 19 22.33 -13.25 -15.01
N ASP A 20 22.93 -13.59 -16.16
CA ASP A 20 24.01 -12.80 -16.74
C ASP A 20 23.41 -11.92 -17.85
N ALA A 21 23.25 -10.65 -17.52
CA ALA A 21 22.62 -9.67 -18.41
C ALA A 21 23.27 -8.28 -18.26
N PRO A 22 24.55 -8.16 -18.64
CA PRO A 22 25.30 -6.91 -18.52
C PRO A 22 24.65 -5.79 -19.34
N GLY A 23 24.61 -4.58 -18.80
CA GLY A 23 24.02 -3.41 -19.44
C GLY A 23 22.49 -3.36 -19.46
N THR A 24 21.83 -4.26 -18.75
CA THR A 24 20.36 -4.25 -18.61
C THR A 24 19.91 -2.99 -17.86
N ARG A 25 18.98 -2.26 -18.47
CA ARG A 25 18.31 -1.10 -17.85
C ARG A 25 16.88 -1.39 -17.42
N TYR A 26 16.25 -2.38 -18.06
CA TYR A 26 14.85 -2.69 -17.84
C TYR A 26 14.66 -4.20 -17.71
N LEU A 27 13.80 -4.60 -16.81
CA LEU A 27 13.35 -5.98 -16.65
C LEU A 27 11.86 -6.05 -16.97
N LYS A 28 11.47 -7.08 -17.72
CA LYS A 28 10.07 -7.36 -17.99
C LYS A 28 9.72 -8.74 -17.45
N VAL A 29 8.77 -8.80 -16.56
CA VAL A 29 8.16 -10.04 -16.10
C VAL A 29 6.85 -10.25 -16.86
N THR A 30 6.65 -11.43 -17.41
CA THR A 30 5.45 -11.76 -18.17
C THR A 30 4.81 -12.99 -17.55
N PHE A 31 3.58 -12.87 -17.07
CA PHE A 31 2.74 -14.00 -16.71
C PHE A 31 2.20 -14.64 -17.97
N LEU A 32 2.37 -15.94 -18.10
CA LEU A 32 1.85 -16.72 -19.23
C LEU A 32 0.59 -17.49 -18.86
N GLY A 33 0.28 -17.56 -17.59
CA GLY A 33 -0.87 -18.23 -17.02
C GLY A 33 -0.66 -18.55 -15.56
N SER A 34 -1.70 -18.97 -14.91
CA SER A 34 -1.70 -19.48 -13.55
C SER A 34 -2.44 -20.83 -13.52
N ASN A 35 -2.32 -21.56 -12.42
CA ASN A 35 -3.22 -22.69 -12.19
C ASN A 35 -4.68 -22.17 -12.23
N PRO A 36 -5.61 -22.85 -12.92
CA PRO A 36 -7.01 -22.43 -13.05
C PRO A 36 -7.72 -22.13 -11.73
N GLN A 37 -7.18 -22.63 -10.63
CA GLN A 37 -7.74 -22.43 -9.28
C GLN A 37 -7.07 -21.29 -8.48
N PHE A 38 -6.00 -20.68 -9.01
CA PHE A 38 -5.23 -19.68 -8.30
C PHE A 38 -4.84 -18.52 -9.21
N TRP A 39 -4.91 -17.32 -8.65
CA TRP A 39 -4.42 -16.10 -9.29
C TRP A 39 -2.89 -16.09 -9.29
N GLY A 40 -2.29 -15.72 -10.42
CA GLY A 40 -0.86 -15.42 -10.46
C GLY A 40 -0.62 -14.04 -9.86
N SER A 41 0.16 -13.96 -8.80
CA SER A 41 0.51 -12.69 -8.15
C SER A 41 1.97 -12.67 -7.74
N PHE A 42 2.54 -11.45 -7.72
CA PHE A 42 3.76 -11.15 -6.97
C PHE A 42 3.42 -10.27 -5.79
N TRP A 43 4.12 -10.48 -4.70
CA TRP A 43 4.10 -9.57 -3.58
C TRP A 43 5.19 -8.52 -3.75
N GLU A 44 6.35 -8.96 -4.24
CA GLU A 44 7.50 -8.10 -4.45
C GLU A 44 8.40 -8.65 -5.54
N PHE A 45 9.07 -7.75 -6.24
CA PHE A 45 10.10 -8.09 -7.23
C PHE A 45 11.33 -7.24 -6.97
N GLU A 46 12.45 -7.90 -6.72
CA GLU A 46 13.72 -7.24 -6.43
C GLU A 46 14.77 -7.63 -7.46
N ALA A 47 15.65 -6.71 -7.81
CA ALA A 47 16.77 -6.93 -8.71
C ALA A 47 18.05 -6.37 -8.10
N TYR A 48 19.10 -7.20 -8.05
CA TYR A 48 20.38 -6.85 -7.48
C TYR A 48 21.48 -6.91 -8.52
N PRO A 49 22.42 -5.95 -8.53
CA PRO A 49 23.54 -5.94 -9.48
C PRO A 49 24.64 -6.96 -9.14
N SER A 50 24.42 -7.82 -8.17
CA SER A 50 25.39 -8.79 -7.65
C SER A 50 24.92 -10.22 -7.89
N LYS A 51 25.88 -11.14 -8.08
CA LYS A 51 25.62 -12.59 -8.10
C LYS A 51 25.37 -13.17 -6.71
N VAL A 52 25.63 -12.39 -5.66
CA VAL A 52 25.37 -12.78 -4.28
C VAL A 52 23.98 -12.30 -3.93
N LEU A 53 23.08 -13.24 -3.67
CA LEU A 53 21.77 -12.91 -3.12
C LEU A 53 21.97 -12.34 -1.70
N PRO A 54 21.23 -11.29 -1.33
CA PRO A 54 21.22 -10.83 0.05
C PRO A 54 20.79 -11.97 0.97
N GLU A 55 21.39 -12.06 2.16
CA GLU A 55 20.89 -12.99 3.16
C GLU A 55 19.45 -12.64 3.49
N LEU A 56 18.58 -13.66 3.44
CA LEU A 56 17.20 -13.47 3.88
C LEU A 56 17.20 -13.11 5.36
N PRO A 57 16.39 -12.15 5.79
CA PRO A 57 16.21 -11.84 7.20
C PRO A 57 15.95 -13.13 7.98
N LYS A 58 16.65 -13.32 9.10
CA LYS A 58 16.46 -14.48 9.97
C LYS A 58 14.97 -14.55 10.34
N GLY A 59 14.32 -15.67 10.07
CA GLY A 59 12.89 -15.87 10.31
C GLY A 59 12.01 -15.88 9.04
N LEU A 60 12.49 -15.42 7.88
CA LEU A 60 11.82 -15.65 6.61
C LEU A 60 12.11 -17.08 6.13
N SER A 61 11.22 -18.00 6.43
CA SER A 61 11.26 -19.36 5.90
C SER A 61 10.25 -19.52 4.77
N ASN A 62 10.46 -20.50 3.89
CA ASN A 62 9.46 -20.90 2.89
C ASN A 62 8.25 -21.64 3.50
N ALA A 63 8.12 -21.63 4.82
CA ALA A 63 6.96 -22.21 5.50
C ALA A 63 5.72 -21.35 5.25
N PRO A 64 4.54 -21.97 5.06
CA PRO A 64 3.30 -21.21 4.93
C PRO A 64 3.07 -20.39 6.20
N VAL A 65 2.79 -19.11 6.03
CA VAL A 65 2.38 -18.23 7.13
C VAL A 65 1.03 -18.75 7.64
N LYS A 66 1.00 -19.26 8.86
CA LYS A 66 -0.29 -19.48 9.53
C LYS A 66 -0.94 -18.12 9.69
N GLY A 67 -2.15 -17.95 9.14
CA GLY A 67 -2.90 -16.71 9.27
C GLY A 67 -2.97 -16.31 10.75
N ALA A 68 -2.61 -15.07 11.03
CA ALA A 68 -2.70 -14.52 12.38
C ALA A 68 -4.18 -14.42 12.75
N ALA A 69 -4.61 -15.30 13.64
CA ALA A 69 -5.87 -15.11 14.34
C ALA A 69 -5.60 -14.12 15.49
N ASN A 70 -6.26 -12.95 15.44
CA ASN A 70 -6.24 -11.92 16.48
C ASN A 70 -4.85 -11.35 16.80
N ALA A 71 -4.34 -10.54 15.90
CA ALA A 71 -3.06 -9.85 16.11
C ALA A 71 -3.21 -8.73 17.16
N GLY A 72 -2.98 -9.09 18.41
CA GLY A 72 -2.40 -8.11 19.33
C GLY A 72 -0.93 -7.91 18.98
N THR A 73 -0.32 -6.81 19.37
CA THR A 73 1.11 -6.55 19.14
C THR A 73 2.02 -7.68 19.63
N GLY A 74 1.57 -8.52 20.56
CA GLY A 74 2.30 -9.68 21.07
C GLY A 74 2.57 -10.79 20.04
N ASP A 75 1.85 -10.81 18.93
CA ASP A 75 2.05 -11.81 17.86
C ASP A 75 3.01 -11.31 16.76
N VAL A 76 3.41 -10.04 16.82
CA VAL A 76 4.34 -9.42 15.87
C VAL A 76 5.75 -9.51 16.41
N GLN A 77 6.66 -10.11 15.65
CA GLN A 77 8.07 -10.19 15.99
C GLN A 77 8.86 -9.16 15.17
N ALA A 78 9.58 -8.30 15.86
CA ALA A 78 10.51 -7.36 15.24
C ALA A 78 11.96 -7.87 15.37
N PRO A 79 12.87 -7.48 14.46
CA PRO A 79 14.30 -7.65 14.64
C PRO A 79 14.80 -6.91 15.88
N GLU A 80 15.96 -7.34 16.41
CA GLU A 80 16.62 -6.64 17.52
C GLU A 80 16.86 -5.16 17.17
N GLY A 81 16.53 -4.25 18.10
CA GLY A 81 16.64 -2.80 17.93
C GLY A 81 15.39 -2.13 17.33
N PHE A 82 14.31 -2.88 17.10
CA PHE A 82 13.02 -2.33 16.69
C PHE A 82 11.94 -2.67 17.71
N ASP A 83 11.15 -1.67 18.07
CA ASP A 83 9.95 -1.84 18.88
C ASP A 83 8.71 -1.84 17.98
N VAL A 84 7.67 -2.56 18.41
CA VAL A 84 6.38 -2.61 17.69
C VAL A 84 5.30 -2.04 18.59
N SER A 85 4.59 -1.06 18.07
CA SER A 85 3.43 -0.46 18.73
C SER A 85 2.19 -0.54 17.83
N LEU A 86 1.01 -0.62 18.44
CA LEU A 86 -0.25 -0.50 17.74
C LEU A 86 -0.64 0.98 17.68
N PHE A 87 -0.38 1.62 16.53
CA PHE A 87 -0.56 3.05 16.34
C PHE A 87 -2.03 3.48 16.31
N GLY A 88 -2.89 2.67 15.70
CA GLY A 88 -4.33 2.90 15.65
C GLY A 88 -5.10 1.59 15.45
N SER A 89 -6.32 1.52 15.94
CA SER A 89 -7.14 0.31 15.91
C SER A 89 -8.63 0.61 15.79
N PRO A 90 -9.45 -0.38 15.43
CA PRO A 90 -10.90 -0.24 15.53
C PRO A 90 -11.36 0.14 16.96
N PRO A 91 -12.43 0.93 17.11
CA PRO A 91 -13.30 1.43 16.03
C PRO A 91 -12.79 2.70 15.33
N ALA A 92 -11.74 3.35 15.85
CA ALA A 92 -11.26 4.63 15.33
C ALA A 92 -10.63 4.47 13.93
N VAL A 93 -9.83 3.43 13.73
CA VAL A 93 -9.25 3.07 12.42
C VAL A 93 -9.84 1.74 11.97
N ASN A 94 -10.81 1.79 11.07
CA ASN A 94 -11.54 0.63 10.61
C ASN A 94 -11.33 0.43 9.10
N TYR A 95 -11.03 -0.80 8.67
CA TYR A 95 -10.71 -1.14 7.27
C TYR A 95 -9.64 -0.24 6.62
N PRO A 96 -8.42 -0.14 7.21
CA PRO A 96 -7.34 0.62 6.60
C PRO A 96 -6.88 -0.06 5.31
N VAL A 97 -6.70 0.72 4.24
CA VAL A 97 -6.36 0.21 2.89
C VAL A 97 -5.10 0.83 2.31
N CYS A 98 -4.73 2.01 2.74
CA CYS A 98 -3.49 2.69 2.33
C CYS A 98 -3.06 3.68 3.40
N LEU A 99 -1.79 4.08 3.37
CA LEU A 99 -1.25 5.05 4.31
C LEU A 99 -0.15 5.90 3.68
N ALA A 100 0.05 7.11 4.24
CA ALA A 100 1.18 7.97 3.98
C ALA A 100 1.60 8.66 5.28
N ALA A 101 2.91 8.83 5.46
CA ALA A 101 3.48 9.57 6.58
C ALA A 101 3.98 10.93 6.13
N ALA A 102 3.71 11.96 6.91
CA ALA A 102 4.30 13.26 6.78
C ALA A 102 5.66 13.32 7.51
N ALA A 103 6.47 14.30 7.17
CA ALA A 103 7.81 14.47 7.75
C ALA A 103 7.79 14.79 9.27
N ASP A 104 6.69 15.31 9.78
CA ASP A 104 6.47 15.61 11.20
C ASP A 104 5.97 14.39 12.02
N GLY A 105 5.82 13.23 11.39
CA GLY A 105 5.30 12.03 12.03
C GLY A 105 3.78 11.86 11.95
N THR A 106 3.05 12.84 11.41
CA THR A 106 1.62 12.69 11.14
C THR A 106 1.39 11.55 10.16
N LEU A 107 0.44 10.68 10.46
CA LEU A 107 0.07 9.56 9.61
C LEU A 107 -1.31 9.81 8.99
N PHE A 108 -1.39 9.71 7.67
CA PHE A 108 -2.65 9.70 6.94
C PHE A 108 -3.03 8.27 6.58
N VAL A 109 -4.25 7.87 6.89
CA VAL A 109 -4.74 6.51 6.68
C VAL A 109 -6.03 6.55 5.87
N GLY A 110 -5.98 5.99 4.66
CA GLY A 110 -7.18 5.76 3.88
C GLY A 110 -7.94 4.57 4.45
N VAL A 111 -9.21 4.77 4.75
CA VAL A 111 -10.11 3.72 5.23
C VAL A 111 -11.31 3.57 4.28
N ASP A 112 -11.71 2.34 4.04
CA ASP A 112 -12.84 2.01 3.18
C ASP A 112 -13.78 1.06 3.92
N GLU A 113 -14.68 1.63 4.70
CA GLU A 113 -15.54 0.90 5.65
C GLU A 113 -16.51 -0.08 4.99
N GLN A 114 -16.60 -0.08 3.68
CA GLN A 114 -17.40 -1.07 2.95
C GLN A 114 -16.54 -2.23 2.40
N GLY A 115 -15.22 -2.15 2.54
CA GLY A 115 -14.28 -3.10 1.95
C GLY A 115 -14.18 -2.97 0.43
N SER A 116 -13.33 -3.80 -0.19
CA SER A 116 -12.98 -3.68 -1.61
C SER A 116 -14.14 -3.98 -2.58
N LEU A 117 -15.11 -4.76 -2.18
CA LEU A 117 -16.29 -5.11 -2.99
C LEU A 117 -17.50 -4.24 -2.70
N GLY A 118 -17.42 -3.35 -1.74
CA GLY A 118 -18.50 -2.45 -1.38
C GLY A 118 -18.81 -1.43 -2.46
N LYS A 119 -20.06 -1.01 -2.53
CA LYS A 119 -20.60 -0.13 -3.58
C LYS A 119 -21.39 1.03 -2.99
N GLU A 120 -21.48 1.11 -1.67
CA GLU A 120 -22.23 2.16 -0.99
C GLU A 120 -21.40 3.44 -0.96
N PRO A 121 -21.87 4.54 -1.55
CA PRO A 121 -21.14 5.80 -1.55
C PRO A 121 -21.04 6.40 -0.14
N GLY A 122 -20.02 7.22 0.08
CA GLY A 122 -19.81 7.95 1.32
C GLY A 122 -19.23 7.12 2.48
N ARG A 123 -18.69 5.94 2.22
CA ARG A 123 -18.11 5.05 3.23
C ARG A 123 -16.59 5.17 3.35
N GLY A 124 -15.93 5.71 2.34
CA GLY A 124 -14.49 5.94 2.33
C GLY A 124 -14.11 7.30 2.90
N LYS A 125 -12.94 7.39 3.48
CA LYS A 125 -12.34 8.63 4.01
C LYS A 125 -10.85 8.47 4.22
N VAL A 126 -10.17 9.58 4.45
CA VAL A 126 -8.82 9.61 4.98
C VAL A 126 -8.87 10.13 6.41
N LEU A 127 -8.24 9.39 7.31
CA LEU A 127 -8.01 9.81 8.69
C LEU A 127 -6.62 10.42 8.83
N ARG A 128 -6.51 11.43 9.70
CA ARG A 128 -5.26 12.02 10.16
C ARG A 128 -5.00 11.56 11.58
N LEU A 129 -3.84 10.95 11.82
CA LEU A 129 -3.43 10.39 13.11
C LEU A 129 -2.18 11.11 13.58
N ILE A 130 -2.16 11.55 14.82
CA ILE A 130 -1.04 12.26 15.43
C ILE A 130 -0.69 11.57 16.75
N ASP A 131 0.60 11.23 16.88
CA ASP A 131 1.26 10.87 18.11
C ASP A 131 1.96 12.12 18.62
N SER A 132 1.47 12.74 19.68
CA SER A 132 1.97 14.01 20.19
C SER A 132 2.99 13.87 21.31
N ASP A 133 3.09 12.71 21.93
CA ASP A 133 4.02 12.43 23.02
C ASP A 133 5.14 11.45 22.65
N GLY A 134 5.08 10.86 21.46
CA GLY A 134 6.12 9.97 20.93
C GLY A 134 6.09 8.55 21.51
N ASP A 135 4.95 8.11 22.04
CA ASP A 135 4.81 6.78 22.63
C ASP A 135 4.53 5.67 21.59
N GLY A 136 4.39 6.04 20.32
CA GLY A 136 4.08 5.14 19.21
C GLY A 136 2.61 4.80 19.09
N LYS A 137 1.71 5.61 19.65
CA LYS A 137 0.27 5.51 19.51
C LYS A 137 -0.34 6.85 19.13
N ALA A 138 -1.43 6.82 18.38
CA ALA A 138 -2.12 8.05 18.03
C ALA A 138 -2.94 8.59 19.20
N ASP A 139 -2.61 9.81 19.66
CA ASP A 139 -3.37 10.55 20.65
C ASP A 139 -4.59 11.24 20.06
N ARG A 140 -4.48 11.65 18.81
CA ARG A 140 -5.55 12.33 18.08
C ARG A 140 -5.79 11.67 16.76
N ILE A 141 -7.05 11.39 16.48
CA ILE A 141 -7.53 10.81 15.24
C ILE A 141 -8.72 11.62 14.78
N ASN A 142 -8.60 12.26 13.62
CA ASN A 142 -9.70 13.01 13.02
C ASN A 142 -9.87 12.63 11.54
N GLU A 143 -11.06 12.86 11.01
CA GLU A 143 -11.32 12.75 9.59
C GLU A 143 -10.66 13.95 8.87
N PHE A 144 -9.72 13.66 7.95
CA PHE A 144 -9.03 14.67 7.18
C PHE A 144 -9.81 15.03 5.90
N ALA A 145 -10.28 14.03 5.18
CA ALA A 145 -11.05 14.23 3.96
C ALA A 145 -11.96 13.02 3.70
N ARG A 146 -13.07 13.26 3.01
CA ARG A 146 -14.02 12.23 2.63
C ARG A 146 -14.01 11.99 1.13
N MET A 147 -13.87 10.74 0.74
CA MET A 147 -13.96 10.26 -0.65
C MET A 147 -14.21 8.76 -0.63
N ASP A 148 -14.81 8.23 -1.69
CA ASP A 148 -14.97 6.79 -1.81
C ASP A 148 -13.68 6.14 -2.31
N HIS A 149 -13.42 4.94 -1.84
CA HIS A 149 -12.37 4.04 -2.31
C HIS A 149 -10.96 4.64 -2.33
N PRO A 150 -10.44 5.24 -1.24
CA PRO A 150 -9.04 5.63 -1.20
C PRO A 150 -8.15 4.39 -1.42
N ARG A 151 -7.20 4.47 -2.37
CA ARG A 151 -6.34 3.34 -2.77
C ARG A 151 -4.87 3.68 -2.82
N GLY A 152 -4.51 4.94 -2.69
CA GLY A 152 -3.12 5.39 -2.61
C GLY A 152 -3.05 6.78 -2.02
N LEU A 153 -2.08 6.99 -1.15
CA LEU A 153 -1.83 8.27 -0.49
C LEU A 153 -0.36 8.66 -0.67
N PHE A 154 -0.15 9.94 -0.84
CA PHE A 154 1.16 10.56 -0.79
C PHE A 154 1.02 11.96 -0.19
N PHE A 155 1.84 12.29 0.81
CA PHE A 155 1.83 13.61 1.43
C PHE A 155 3.13 14.34 1.14
N ASP A 156 3.03 15.52 0.60
CA ASP A 156 4.15 16.41 0.34
C ASP A 156 3.71 17.88 0.36
N ASN A 157 4.56 18.72 0.90
CA ASN A 157 4.38 20.17 0.89
C ASN A 157 2.97 20.63 1.30
N ASN A 158 2.50 20.14 2.46
CA ASN A 158 1.18 20.42 3.03
C ASN A 158 -0.01 20.03 2.15
N SER A 159 0.20 19.08 1.27
CA SER A 159 -0.81 18.60 0.32
C SER A 159 -0.90 17.08 0.40
N LEU A 160 -2.10 16.56 0.52
CA LEU A 160 -2.37 15.13 0.46
C LEU A 160 -2.88 14.76 -0.93
N TRP A 161 -2.09 13.98 -1.64
CA TRP A 161 -2.45 13.38 -2.91
C TRP A 161 -3.16 12.07 -2.67
N VAL A 162 -4.34 11.91 -3.26
CA VAL A 162 -5.19 10.74 -3.02
C VAL A 162 -5.57 10.12 -4.36
N LEU A 163 -5.14 8.88 -4.56
CA LEU A 163 -5.68 8.02 -5.61
C LEU A 163 -6.95 7.36 -5.08
N HIS A 164 -8.09 7.74 -5.67
CA HIS A 164 -9.40 7.17 -5.36
C HIS A 164 -10.17 6.95 -6.67
N PRO A 165 -9.98 5.78 -7.29
CA PRO A 165 -10.47 5.53 -8.64
C PRO A 165 -11.94 5.95 -8.84
N PRO A 166 -12.26 6.64 -9.94
CA PRO A 166 -11.40 6.88 -11.12
C PRO A 166 -10.59 8.19 -11.09
N PHE A 167 -10.31 8.74 -9.91
CA PHE A 167 -9.68 10.05 -9.76
C PHE A 167 -8.32 9.98 -9.07
N LEU A 168 -7.46 10.92 -9.44
CA LEU A 168 -6.34 11.40 -8.63
C LEU A 168 -6.66 12.83 -8.23
N SER A 169 -6.73 13.10 -6.93
CA SER A 169 -7.03 14.40 -6.37
C SER A 169 -5.97 14.85 -5.39
N VAL A 170 -5.87 16.16 -5.18
CA VAL A 170 -5.07 16.75 -4.12
C VAL A 170 -5.98 17.47 -3.14
N TYR A 171 -5.69 17.33 -1.86
CA TYR A 171 -6.42 17.90 -0.73
C TYR A 171 -5.50 18.80 0.08
N HIS A 172 -6.01 19.96 0.48
CA HIS A 172 -5.28 20.95 1.26
C HIS A 172 -6.05 21.29 2.53
N ASP A 173 -5.30 21.42 3.63
CA ASP A 173 -5.74 21.98 4.91
C ASP A 173 -5.14 23.39 4.99
N THR A 174 -5.86 24.41 4.53
CA THR A 174 -5.32 25.77 4.36
C THR A 174 -5.38 26.60 5.63
N ASP A 175 -6.27 26.27 6.55
CA ASP A 175 -6.39 26.92 7.84
C ASP A 175 -5.72 26.14 9.00
N HIS A 176 -5.13 24.97 8.68
CA HIS A 176 -4.38 24.13 9.61
C HIS A 176 -5.19 23.58 10.79
N ASP A 177 -6.48 23.38 10.61
CA ASP A 177 -7.35 22.79 11.64
C ASP A 177 -7.27 21.25 11.67
N GLY A 178 -6.65 20.65 10.65
CA GLY A 178 -6.45 19.20 10.53
C GLY A 178 -7.50 18.53 9.68
N THR A 179 -8.31 19.29 8.97
CA THR A 179 -9.31 18.84 8.01
C THR A 179 -9.08 19.53 6.68
N ALA A 180 -9.18 18.82 5.57
CA ALA A 180 -9.03 19.45 4.27
C ALA A 180 -10.23 20.35 3.95
N ASP A 181 -9.96 21.61 3.66
CA ASP A 181 -10.96 22.62 3.28
C ASP A 181 -10.98 22.92 1.78
N GLN A 182 -9.95 22.49 1.04
CA GLN A 182 -9.86 22.62 -0.41
C GLN A 182 -9.43 21.31 -1.05
N HIS A 183 -9.94 21.05 -2.24
CA HIS A 183 -9.46 19.94 -3.06
C HIS A 183 -9.59 20.24 -4.55
N GLU A 184 -8.74 19.58 -5.34
CA GLU A 184 -8.75 19.63 -6.79
C GLU A 184 -8.62 18.23 -7.36
N VAL A 185 -9.41 17.91 -8.40
CA VAL A 185 -9.27 16.68 -9.18
C VAL A 185 -8.26 16.95 -10.30
N LEU A 186 -7.10 16.31 -10.21
CA LEU A 186 -6.00 16.51 -11.16
C LEU A 186 -6.13 15.62 -12.39
N VAL A 187 -6.54 14.37 -12.19
CA VAL A 187 -6.69 13.38 -13.26
C VAL A 187 -7.98 12.61 -13.08
N THR A 188 -8.67 12.38 -14.19
CA THR A 188 -9.90 11.58 -14.26
C THR A 188 -9.70 10.36 -15.13
N GLY A 189 -10.52 9.32 -14.96
CA GLY A 189 -10.49 8.12 -15.80
C GLY A 189 -9.34 7.15 -15.46
N ILE A 190 -8.75 7.27 -14.28
CA ILE A 190 -7.76 6.31 -13.81
C ILE A 190 -8.47 5.01 -13.43
N SER A 191 -7.95 3.89 -13.94
CA SER A 191 -8.50 2.56 -13.71
C SER A 191 -9.83 2.36 -14.44
N THR A 192 -10.92 2.20 -13.74
CA THR A 192 -12.21 1.87 -14.34
C THR A 192 -13.35 2.62 -13.67
N ASP A 193 -14.35 2.97 -14.46
CA ASP A 193 -15.63 3.50 -14.00
C ASP A 193 -16.54 2.39 -13.41
N GLN A 194 -16.13 1.12 -13.52
CA GLN A 194 -16.87 -0.02 -13.00
C GLN A 194 -16.82 -0.18 -11.48
N VAL A 195 -16.15 0.73 -10.77
CA VAL A 195 -16.12 0.74 -9.29
C VAL A 195 -17.54 0.65 -8.72
N ASN A 196 -18.49 1.38 -9.28
CA ASN A 196 -19.90 1.33 -8.86
C ASN A 196 -20.59 -0.01 -9.12
N GLN A 197 -20.04 -0.84 -9.99
CA GLN A 197 -20.61 -2.16 -10.34
C GLN A 197 -19.91 -3.30 -9.60
N ARG A 198 -18.60 -3.17 -9.37
CA ARG A 198 -17.74 -4.22 -8.85
C ARG A 198 -17.02 -3.87 -7.55
N GLY A 199 -17.20 -2.64 -7.04
CA GLY A 199 -16.39 -2.11 -5.96
C GLY A 199 -14.98 -1.75 -6.44
N ALA A 200 -14.10 -1.35 -5.53
CA ALA A 200 -12.74 -0.94 -5.83
C ALA A 200 -11.73 -2.11 -5.87
N ASP A 201 -12.22 -3.34 -5.87
CA ASP A 201 -11.39 -4.52 -6.06
C ASP A 201 -10.77 -4.51 -7.47
N HIS A 202 -9.49 -4.87 -7.57
CA HIS A 202 -8.74 -4.85 -8.84
C HIS A 202 -8.66 -3.49 -9.54
N THR A 203 -8.78 -2.39 -8.83
CA THR A 203 -8.52 -1.04 -9.36
C THR A 203 -7.04 -0.67 -9.22
N SER A 204 -6.65 0.46 -9.84
CA SER A 204 -5.33 1.05 -9.58
C SER A 204 -5.19 1.38 -8.10
N ASN A 205 -4.06 1.03 -7.51
CA ASN A 205 -3.75 1.32 -6.12
C ASN A 205 -2.28 1.66 -5.94
N GLY A 206 -2.00 2.44 -4.89
CA GLY A 206 -0.66 2.94 -4.61
C GLY A 206 -0.26 4.08 -5.54
N ILE A 207 0.30 5.12 -4.95
CA ILE A 207 1.01 6.19 -5.64
C ILE A 207 2.34 6.41 -4.97
N ARG A 208 3.34 6.75 -5.77
CA ARG A 208 4.68 7.08 -5.30
C ARG A 208 5.27 8.18 -6.15
N VAL A 209 6.04 9.05 -5.52
CA VAL A 209 6.89 9.99 -6.24
C VAL A 209 8.26 9.38 -6.43
N GLY A 210 8.69 9.30 -7.68
CA GLY A 210 10.04 8.88 -8.04
C GLY A 210 11.09 9.95 -7.73
N ILE A 211 12.34 9.55 -7.71
CA ILE A 211 13.48 10.49 -7.55
C ILE A 211 13.60 11.49 -8.71
N ASP A 212 12.90 11.23 -9.79
CA ASP A 212 12.78 12.09 -10.99
C ASP A 212 11.65 13.11 -10.87
N GLY A 213 10.90 13.09 -9.76
CA GLY A 213 9.77 13.99 -9.48
C GLY A 213 8.45 13.59 -10.14
N TRP A 214 8.40 12.43 -10.81
CA TRP A 214 7.16 11.93 -11.40
C TRP A 214 6.34 11.11 -10.39
N ILE A 215 5.04 11.14 -10.58
CA ILE A 215 4.09 10.29 -9.83
C ILE A 215 3.85 9.00 -10.62
N TYR A 216 3.99 7.87 -9.93
CA TYR A 216 3.79 6.54 -10.44
C TYR A 216 2.65 5.83 -9.69
#